data_71231a1abdce3222ad77179643714ac3
#
_entry.id   71231a1abdce3222ad77179643714ac3
#
_cell.length_a   1.000
_cell.length_b   1.000
_cell.length_c   1.000
_cell.angle_alpha   90.00
_cell.angle_beta   90.00
_cell.angle_gamma   90.00
#
_symmetry.space_group_name_H-M   'P 1'
#
loop_
_entity.id
_entity.type
_entity.pdbx_description
1 polymer ?
#
loop_
_entity_poly.entity_id
_entity_poly.type
_entity_poly.pdbx_seq_one_letter_code
_entity_poly.pdbx_strand_id
1 'polypeptide(L)'
;MMGVNVKELVEKAGNKNSWKIRLEAINKLKNIDCEERKDVIKRLAFHDRVYRVMQEAFKIAQSLGYKGKNGKPLYLGKKDIGYNAGDFKKYFIRIKKECKMEILDIQVFKDKFITVKPEMYDVMLYEKGDKFNDWIEKIYLSLPENK
;
A
#
# COMPACT_ATOMS: atom_id res chain seq x y z
N MET A 1 -28.20 2.29 18.55
CA MET A 1 -26.76 2.50 18.66
C MET A 1 -26.28 3.45 17.57
N MET A 2 -25.49 4.39 17.95
CA MET A 2 -24.87 5.27 16.99
C MET A 2 -23.98 4.41 16.09
N GLY A 3 -24.42 4.20 14.89
CA GLY A 3 -23.76 3.31 13.99
C GLY A 3 -22.40 3.81 13.54
N VAL A 4 -21.51 2.88 13.33
CA VAL A 4 -20.30 3.14 12.58
C VAL A 4 -20.76 3.46 11.16
N ASN A 5 -20.22 4.50 10.57
CA ASN A 5 -20.54 4.86 9.20
C ASN A 5 -19.85 3.86 8.24
N VAL A 6 -20.63 2.90 7.74
CA VAL A 6 -20.12 1.87 6.82
C VAL A 6 -19.51 2.51 5.58
N LYS A 7 -20.15 3.54 5.05
CA LYS A 7 -19.62 4.25 3.86
C LYS A 7 -18.23 4.81 4.13
N GLU A 8 -18.03 5.42 5.29
CA GLU A 8 -16.72 5.95 5.69
C GLU A 8 -15.68 4.83 5.79
N LEU A 9 -16.04 3.68 6.37
CA LEU A 9 -15.13 2.54 6.46
C LEU A 9 -14.78 1.97 5.10
N VAL A 10 -15.73 1.91 4.18
CA VAL A 10 -15.47 1.48 2.80
C VAL A 10 -14.49 2.43 2.11
N GLU A 11 -14.68 3.73 2.29
CA GLU A 11 -13.77 4.73 1.74
C GLU A 11 -12.36 4.58 2.32
N LYS A 12 -12.24 4.39 3.64
CA LYS A 12 -10.95 4.17 4.29
C LYS A 12 -10.27 2.90 3.83
N ALA A 13 -11.04 1.84 3.63
CA ALA A 13 -10.50 0.58 3.09
C ALA A 13 -9.99 0.73 1.66
N GLY A 14 -10.44 1.76 0.94
CA GLY A 14 -9.95 2.09 -0.39
C GLY A 14 -8.84 3.14 -0.40
N ASN A 15 -8.33 3.55 0.75
CA ASN A 15 -7.27 4.56 0.83
C ASN A 15 -5.96 4.01 0.28
N LYS A 16 -5.59 4.44 -0.91
CA LYS A 16 -4.39 3.97 -1.60
C LYS A 16 -3.10 4.49 -0.99
N ASN A 17 -3.18 5.53 -0.19
CA ASN A 17 -2.00 6.22 0.34
C ASN A 17 -1.61 5.80 1.75
N SER A 18 -2.39 4.93 2.39
CA SER A 18 -2.07 4.46 3.75
C SER A 18 -2.56 3.04 3.98
N TRP A 19 -1.63 2.11 4.07
CA TRP A 19 -1.95 0.72 4.37
C TRP A 19 -2.51 0.58 5.79
N LYS A 20 -2.06 1.42 6.71
CA LYS A 20 -2.53 1.39 8.11
C LYS A 20 -4.02 1.75 8.20
N ILE A 21 -4.45 2.74 7.42
CA ILE A 21 -5.86 3.14 7.36
C ILE A 21 -6.70 2.00 6.76
N ARG A 22 -6.20 1.35 5.69
CA ARG A 22 -6.90 0.21 5.09
C ARG A 22 -7.03 -0.94 6.09
N LEU A 23 -5.95 -1.26 6.78
CA LEU A 23 -5.93 -2.34 7.78
C LEU A 23 -6.93 -2.07 8.91
N GLU A 24 -6.91 -0.86 9.45
CA GLU A 24 -7.84 -0.46 10.51
C GLU A 24 -9.30 -0.57 10.05
N ALA A 25 -9.58 -0.12 8.82
CA ALA A 25 -10.92 -0.15 8.27
C ALA A 25 -11.47 -1.58 8.16
N ILE A 26 -10.67 -2.53 7.65
CA ILE A 26 -11.16 -3.91 7.52
C ILE A 26 -11.29 -4.60 8.88
N ASN A 27 -10.48 -4.23 9.85
CA ASN A 27 -10.62 -4.77 11.20
C ASN A 27 -11.89 -4.28 11.90
N LYS A 28 -12.40 -3.13 11.52
CA LYS A 28 -13.71 -2.65 11.98
C LYS A 28 -14.85 -3.29 11.18
N LEU A 29 -14.69 -3.37 9.86
CA LEU A 29 -15.72 -3.97 9.00
C LEU A 29 -15.97 -5.44 9.30
N LYS A 30 -14.98 -6.19 9.75
CA LYS A 30 -15.15 -7.62 10.04
C LYS A 30 -16.24 -7.90 11.07
N ASN A 31 -16.53 -6.93 11.93
CA ASN A 31 -17.54 -7.06 12.98
C ASN A 31 -18.89 -6.45 12.61
N ILE A 32 -19.03 -5.93 11.40
CA ILE A 32 -20.24 -5.25 10.94
C ILE A 32 -20.85 -6.07 9.81
N ASP A 33 -22.03 -6.61 10.03
CA ASP A 33 -22.74 -7.36 8.98
C ASP A 33 -23.36 -6.36 8.01
N CYS A 34 -22.70 -6.18 6.87
CA CYS A 34 -23.15 -5.28 5.81
C CYS A 34 -22.78 -5.86 4.45
N GLU A 35 -23.56 -5.46 3.45
CA GLU A 35 -23.41 -5.97 2.09
C GLU A 35 -22.04 -5.61 1.48
N GLU A 36 -21.56 -4.39 1.75
CA GLU A 36 -20.33 -3.86 1.18
C GLU A 36 -19.09 -4.60 1.67
N ARG A 37 -19.15 -5.20 2.86
CA ARG A 37 -18.02 -5.86 3.51
C ARG A 37 -17.37 -6.93 2.64
N LYS A 38 -18.17 -7.76 2.00
CA LYS A 38 -17.67 -8.88 1.20
C LYS A 38 -16.78 -8.43 0.07
N ASP A 39 -17.23 -7.45 -0.72
CA ASP A 39 -16.47 -6.96 -1.87
C ASP A 39 -15.18 -6.28 -1.44
N VAL A 40 -15.24 -5.46 -0.39
CA VAL A 40 -14.07 -4.75 0.13
C VAL A 40 -13.01 -5.74 0.61
N ILE A 41 -13.39 -6.69 1.45
CA ILE A 41 -12.45 -7.64 2.06
C ILE A 41 -11.85 -8.55 0.99
N LYS A 42 -12.66 -9.04 0.05
CA LYS A 42 -12.15 -9.89 -1.04
C LYS A 42 -11.18 -9.12 -1.93
N ARG A 43 -11.49 -7.88 -2.26
CA ARG A 43 -10.60 -7.06 -3.09
C ARG A 43 -9.24 -6.89 -2.44
N LEU A 44 -9.19 -6.57 -1.15
CA LEU A 44 -7.93 -6.40 -0.44
C LEU A 44 -7.19 -7.73 -0.28
N ALA A 45 -7.92 -8.82 -0.05
CA ALA A 45 -7.32 -10.15 0.07
C ALA A 45 -6.63 -10.61 -1.22
N PHE A 46 -7.15 -10.19 -2.38
CA PHE A 46 -6.59 -10.62 -3.67
C PHE A 46 -5.60 -9.64 -4.26
N HIS A 47 -5.70 -8.34 -3.95
CA HIS A 47 -5.01 -7.32 -4.74
C HIS A 47 -4.21 -6.30 -3.94
N ASP A 48 -4.22 -6.31 -2.61
CA ASP A 48 -3.50 -5.30 -1.85
C ASP A 48 -1.99 -5.43 -2.06
N ARG A 49 -1.34 -4.30 -2.30
CA ARG A 49 0.12 -4.27 -2.51
C ARG A 49 0.92 -4.44 -1.23
N VAL A 50 0.30 -4.16 -0.07
CA VAL A 50 0.93 -4.36 1.23
C VAL A 50 0.52 -5.74 1.74
N TYR A 51 1.51 -6.63 1.88
CA TYR A 51 1.24 -8.03 2.18
C TYR A 51 0.52 -8.22 3.51
N ARG A 52 0.83 -7.41 4.50
CA ARG A 52 0.13 -7.47 5.80
C ARG A 52 -1.37 -7.23 5.65
N VAL A 53 -1.77 -6.26 4.81
CA VAL A 53 -3.19 -6.00 4.56
C VAL A 53 -3.82 -7.18 3.82
N MET A 54 -3.13 -7.71 2.82
CA MET A 54 -3.57 -8.90 2.07
C MET A 54 -3.79 -10.08 3.01
N GLN A 55 -2.84 -10.37 3.91
CA GLN A 55 -2.92 -11.47 4.87
C GLN A 55 -4.10 -11.29 5.82
N GLU A 56 -4.28 -10.09 6.37
CA GLU A 56 -5.36 -9.82 7.31
C GLU A 56 -6.72 -9.92 6.63
N ALA A 57 -6.86 -9.37 5.43
CA ALA A 57 -8.09 -9.48 4.66
C ALA A 57 -8.41 -10.94 4.33
N PHE A 58 -7.38 -11.73 4.00
CA PHE A 58 -7.54 -13.16 3.74
C PHE A 58 -8.06 -13.90 4.97
N LYS A 59 -7.49 -13.63 6.14
CA LYS A 59 -7.97 -14.24 7.41
C LYS A 59 -9.41 -13.90 7.68
N ILE A 60 -9.77 -12.62 7.49
CA ILE A 60 -11.15 -12.17 7.71
C ILE A 60 -12.09 -12.86 6.73
N ALA A 61 -11.72 -12.94 5.46
CA ALA A 61 -12.53 -13.61 4.43
C ALA A 61 -12.74 -15.08 4.77
N GLN A 62 -11.72 -15.77 5.24
CA GLN A 62 -11.84 -17.18 5.66
C GLN A 62 -12.80 -17.32 6.85
N SER A 63 -12.64 -16.45 7.87
CA SER A 63 -13.49 -16.51 9.07
C SER A 63 -14.95 -16.24 8.77
N LEU A 64 -15.24 -15.47 7.73
CA LEU A 64 -16.59 -15.14 7.29
C LEU A 64 -17.15 -16.14 6.26
N GLY A 65 -16.36 -17.15 5.91
CA GLY A 65 -16.79 -18.20 4.99
C GLY A 65 -16.84 -17.77 3.52
N TYR A 66 -16.15 -16.71 3.16
CA TYR A 66 -16.13 -16.25 1.77
C TYR A 66 -15.37 -17.23 0.90
N LYS A 67 -15.79 -17.36 -0.35
CA LYS A 67 -15.16 -18.25 -1.33
C LYS A 67 -14.48 -17.43 -2.43
N GLY A 68 -13.57 -18.07 -3.11
CA GLY A 68 -12.94 -17.51 -4.28
C GLY A 68 -13.82 -17.60 -5.52
N LYS A 69 -13.23 -17.39 -6.67
CA LYS A 69 -13.94 -17.41 -7.95
C LYS A 69 -14.58 -18.77 -8.18
N ASN A 70 -15.82 -18.77 -8.65
CA ASN A 70 -16.60 -19.98 -8.94
C ASN A 70 -16.78 -20.91 -7.72
N GLY A 71 -16.84 -20.34 -6.52
CA GLY A 71 -17.06 -21.10 -5.30
C GLY A 71 -15.85 -21.91 -4.82
N LYS A 72 -14.70 -21.72 -5.42
CA LYS A 72 -13.47 -22.42 -5.02
C LYS A 72 -12.95 -21.88 -3.69
N PRO A 73 -12.18 -22.68 -2.93
CA PRO A 73 -11.58 -22.18 -1.70
C PRO A 73 -10.68 -20.98 -1.95
N LEU A 74 -10.64 -20.07 -0.97
CA LEU A 74 -9.70 -18.96 -1.00
C LEU A 74 -8.29 -19.48 -0.79
N TYR A 75 -7.32 -18.84 -1.41
CA TYR A 75 -5.91 -19.05 -1.10
C TYR A 75 -5.21 -17.70 -1.02
N LEU A 76 -4.18 -17.64 -0.18
CA LEU A 76 -3.36 -16.44 -0.03
C LEU A 76 -2.39 -16.36 -1.21
N GLY A 77 -2.50 -15.30 -1.99
CA GLY A 77 -1.61 -15.08 -3.12
C GLY A 77 -0.20 -14.71 -2.70
N LYS A 78 0.68 -14.64 -3.68
CA LYS A 78 2.05 -14.18 -3.45
C LYS A 78 2.07 -12.67 -3.22
N LYS A 79 3.04 -12.24 -2.45
CA LYS A 79 3.33 -10.84 -2.25
C LYS A 79 3.62 -10.17 -3.61
N ASP A 80 2.93 -9.09 -3.90
CA ASP A 80 3.12 -8.32 -5.13
C ASP A 80 2.94 -6.85 -4.83
N ILE A 81 4.05 -6.13 -4.75
CA ILE A 81 4.04 -4.69 -4.47
C ILE A 81 3.55 -3.86 -5.66
N GLY A 82 3.50 -4.45 -6.86
CA GLY A 82 3.01 -3.78 -8.04
C GLY A 82 3.99 -2.78 -8.67
N TYR A 83 5.21 -2.72 -8.19
CA TYR A 83 6.25 -1.83 -8.71
C TYR A 83 7.51 -2.62 -9.03
N ASN A 84 8.26 -2.17 -10.02
CA ASN A 84 9.56 -2.76 -10.39
C ASN A 84 10.67 -1.71 -10.31
N ALA A 85 11.92 -2.15 -10.54
CA ALA A 85 13.09 -1.27 -10.46
C ALA A 85 12.99 -0.07 -11.41
N GLY A 86 12.40 -0.26 -12.59
CA GLY A 86 12.21 0.82 -13.55
C GLY A 86 11.24 1.89 -13.05
N ASP A 87 10.21 1.49 -12.33
CA ASP A 87 9.25 2.43 -11.74
C ASP A 87 9.94 3.33 -10.70
N PHE A 88 10.72 2.73 -9.81
CA PHE A 88 11.44 3.49 -8.79
C PHE A 88 12.41 4.48 -9.43
N LYS A 89 13.18 4.01 -10.40
CA LYS A 89 14.15 4.84 -11.10
C LYS A 89 13.50 6.04 -11.76
N LYS A 90 12.38 5.81 -12.46
CA LYS A 90 11.62 6.86 -13.14
C LYS A 90 11.22 7.98 -12.20
N TYR A 91 10.61 7.63 -11.06
CA TYR A 91 10.13 8.66 -10.12
C TYR A 91 11.26 9.27 -9.31
N PHE A 92 12.32 8.52 -9.02
CA PHE A 92 13.47 9.07 -8.31
C PHE A 92 14.24 10.07 -9.18
N ILE A 93 14.36 9.83 -10.48
CA ILE A 93 14.94 10.79 -11.43
C ILE A 93 14.12 12.07 -11.41
N ARG A 94 12.81 11.97 -11.48
CA ARG A 94 11.90 13.12 -11.42
C ARG A 94 12.11 13.93 -10.14
N ILE A 95 12.15 13.26 -9.00
CA ILE A 95 12.32 13.92 -7.70
C ILE A 95 13.67 14.62 -7.63
N LYS A 96 14.72 13.96 -8.08
CA LYS A 96 16.07 14.52 -8.11
C LYS A 96 16.13 15.80 -8.94
N LYS A 97 15.50 15.80 -10.11
CA LYS A 97 15.44 16.98 -10.98
C LYS A 97 14.62 18.11 -10.38
N GLU A 98 13.44 17.81 -9.85
CA GLU A 98 12.56 18.82 -9.28
C GLU A 98 13.15 19.47 -8.03
N CYS A 99 13.89 18.72 -7.23
CA CYS A 99 14.57 19.24 -6.05
C CYS A 99 15.92 19.88 -6.37
N LYS A 100 16.40 19.76 -7.60
CA LYS A 100 17.72 20.26 -8.03
C LYS A 100 18.82 19.78 -7.10
N MET A 101 18.77 18.50 -6.75
CA MET A 101 19.58 17.91 -5.70
C MET A 101 20.82 17.24 -6.30
N GLU A 102 22.01 17.74 -5.98
CA GLU A 102 23.26 17.12 -6.40
C GLU A 102 23.72 16.09 -5.36
N ILE A 103 23.57 16.45 -4.08
CA ILE A 103 23.86 15.58 -2.96
C ILE A 103 22.54 15.25 -2.29
N LEU A 104 22.34 13.97 -1.98
CA LEU A 104 21.09 13.53 -1.37
C LEU A 104 20.86 14.15 0.01
N ASP A 105 19.79 14.91 0.13
CA ASP A 105 19.21 15.28 1.41
C ASP A 105 18.01 14.35 1.61
N ILE A 106 18.16 13.37 2.48
CA ILE A 106 17.16 12.30 2.63
C ILE A 106 15.80 12.84 3.06
N GLN A 107 15.76 13.84 3.92
CA GLN A 107 14.48 14.39 4.38
C GLN A 107 13.76 15.17 3.28
N VAL A 108 14.49 16.00 2.55
CA VAL A 108 13.94 16.74 1.41
C VAL A 108 13.41 15.76 0.35
N PHE A 109 14.20 14.71 0.08
CA PHE A 109 13.80 13.69 -0.89
C PHE A 109 12.50 12.98 -0.46
N LYS A 110 12.41 12.58 0.80
CA LYS A 110 11.24 11.88 1.32
C LYS A 110 10.00 12.78 1.29
N ASP A 111 10.14 14.06 1.64
CA ASP A 111 9.03 15.00 1.60
C ASP A 111 8.49 15.16 0.17
N LYS A 112 9.37 15.22 -0.81
CA LYS A 112 8.97 15.30 -2.21
C LYS A 112 8.37 13.98 -2.69
N PHE A 113 8.96 12.87 -2.31
CA PHE A 113 8.52 11.53 -2.69
C PHE A 113 7.07 11.29 -2.23
N ILE A 114 6.76 11.60 -0.98
CA ILE A 114 5.40 11.40 -0.45
C ILE A 114 4.38 12.30 -1.15
N THR A 115 4.81 13.45 -1.64
CA THR A 115 3.96 14.37 -2.39
C THR A 115 3.71 13.87 -3.82
N VAL A 116 4.76 13.40 -4.48
CA VAL A 116 4.70 12.98 -5.89
C VAL A 116 4.04 11.61 -6.05
N LYS A 117 4.39 10.66 -5.18
CA LYS A 117 3.90 9.28 -5.27
C LYS A 117 3.56 8.73 -3.90
N PRO A 118 2.48 9.21 -3.28
CA PRO A 118 2.13 8.79 -1.92
C PRO A 118 1.86 7.30 -1.78
N GLU A 119 1.26 6.67 -2.77
CA GLU A 119 1.00 5.22 -2.72
C GLU A 119 2.30 4.42 -2.74
N MET A 120 3.21 4.76 -3.66
CA MET A 120 4.52 4.10 -3.73
C MET A 120 5.31 4.31 -2.44
N TYR A 121 5.30 5.53 -1.91
CA TYR A 121 5.97 5.85 -0.64
C TYR A 121 5.46 4.94 0.49
N ASP A 122 4.13 4.85 0.63
CA ASP A 122 3.50 4.06 1.69
C ASP A 122 3.85 2.56 1.57
N VAL A 123 3.73 2.01 0.36
CA VAL A 123 4.03 0.60 0.11
C VAL A 123 5.50 0.30 0.42
N MET A 124 6.40 1.15 -0.06
CA MET A 124 7.83 0.90 0.12
C MET A 124 8.31 1.18 1.53
N LEU A 125 7.69 2.11 2.24
CA LEU A 125 7.99 2.33 3.66
C LEU A 125 7.64 1.08 4.47
N TYR A 126 6.50 0.46 4.19
CA TYR A 126 6.15 -0.82 4.81
C TYR A 126 7.15 -1.91 4.43
N GLU A 127 7.44 -2.03 3.13
CA GLU A 127 8.25 -3.11 2.58
C GLU A 127 9.69 -3.09 3.10
N LYS A 128 10.28 -1.90 3.18
CA LYS A 128 11.68 -1.73 3.59
C LYS A 128 11.85 -1.50 5.09
N GLY A 129 10.82 -0.99 5.76
CA GLY A 129 10.88 -0.73 7.20
C GLY A 129 12.08 0.11 7.59
N ASP A 130 12.90 -0.40 8.50
CA ASP A 130 14.09 0.31 9.01
C ASP A 130 15.12 0.58 7.92
N LYS A 131 15.05 -0.13 6.80
CA LYS A 131 16.00 0.01 5.69
C LYS A 131 15.51 0.95 4.60
N PHE A 132 14.40 1.65 4.84
CA PHE A 132 13.80 2.52 3.84
C PHE A 132 14.76 3.62 3.36
N ASN A 133 15.43 4.30 4.31
CA ASN A 133 16.39 5.35 3.96
C ASN A 133 17.59 4.79 3.19
N ASP A 134 18.11 3.64 3.60
CA ASP A 134 19.23 2.97 2.90
C ASP A 134 18.83 2.58 1.49
N TRP A 135 17.60 2.10 1.31
CA TRP A 135 17.06 1.75 0.00
C TRP A 135 16.96 2.97 -0.91
N ILE A 136 16.48 4.11 -0.38
CA ILE A 136 16.40 5.36 -1.14
C ILE A 136 17.81 5.78 -1.58
N GLU A 137 18.76 5.79 -0.65
CA GLU A 137 20.14 6.18 -0.93
C GLU A 137 20.77 5.31 -2.02
N LYS A 138 20.56 4.01 -1.94
CA LYS A 138 21.11 3.05 -2.90
C LYS A 138 20.61 3.33 -4.31
N ILE A 139 19.31 3.57 -4.47
CA ILE A 139 18.74 3.89 -5.78
C ILE A 139 19.21 5.27 -6.24
N TYR A 140 19.23 6.26 -5.33
CA TYR A 140 19.67 7.62 -5.65
C TYR A 140 21.10 7.63 -6.22
N LEU A 141 22.01 6.88 -5.59
CA LEU A 141 23.39 6.80 -6.04
C LEU A 141 23.54 6.13 -7.41
N SER A 142 22.54 5.35 -7.82
CA SER A 142 22.54 4.68 -9.13
C SER A 142 21.98 5.56 -10.24
N LEU A 143 21.43 6.73 -9.91
CA LEU A 143 20.77 7.60 -10.89
C LEU A 143 21.79 8.38 -11.72
N PRO A 144 21.43 8.75 -12.98
CA PRO A 144 22.27 9.64 -13.79
C PRO A 144 22.44 11.00 -13.12
N GLU A 145 23.57 11.65 -13.38
CA GLU A 145 23.80 13.01 -12.90
C GLU A 145 22.79 13.96 -13.55
N ASN A 146 22.43 15.03 -12.81
CA ASN A 146 21.61 16.11 -13.35
C ASN A 146 22.46 16.91 -14.36
N LYS A 147 21.87 17.15 -15.52
CA LYS A 147 22.49 18.00 -16.54
C LYS A 147 21.67 19.27 -16.73
#